data_ff833dbdef6e20659bcece63c86c3a24
#
_entry.id   ff833dbdef6e20659bcece63c86c3a24
#
_cell.length_a   1.000
_cell.length_b   1.000
_cell.length_c   1.000
_cell.angle_alpha   90.00
_cell.angle_beta   90.00
_cell.angle_gamma   90.00
#
_symmetry.space_group_name_H-M   'P 1'
#
loop_
_entity.id
_entity.type
_entity.pdbx_description
1 polymer ?
#
loop_
_entity_poly.entity_id
_entity_poly.type
_entity_poly.pdbx_seq_one_letter_code
_entity_poly.pdbx_strand_id
1 'polypeptide(L)'
;DVHFKNEYIADNNYKRVLNKIKNKLTFIEDKFKNLEIFSELTFSHADTCIQNSIVNKKRKSFIIDLEYAGLDSPIKQYIDYLIHPRNQSLLTQRDIWSDFFLNELISKKDLTNLNLFGFFFSLKWSLIVLNEFLPNIWNLRALADPTRINRYNDILKDQLKKSELYLEASQKLIEHANLKDIFSKSERIFLSKSY
;
A
#
# COMPACT_ATOMS: atom_id res chain seq x y z
N ASP A 1 -30.27 1.08 13.20
CA ASP A 1 -29.88 -0.14 12.48
C ASP A 1 -29.73 0.20 11.01
N VAL A 2 -28.53 0.56 10.59
CA VAL A 2 -28.21 0.72 9.18
C VAL A 2 -27.99 -0.70 8.64
N HIS A 3 -29.03 -1.30 8.09
CA HIS A 3 -28.92 -2.56 7.35
C HIS A 3 -28.16 -2.27 6.06
N PHE A 4 -26.82 -2.37 6.10
CA PHE A 4 -26.03 -2.47 4.89
C PHE A 4 -26.35 -3.80 4.23
N LYS A 5 -27.08 -3.72 3.12
CA LYS A 5 -27.37 -4.89 2.31
C LYS A 5 -26.08 -5.56 1.91
N ASN A 6 -26.01 -6.86 2.02
CA ASN A 6 -24.90 -7.72 1.55
C ASN A 6 -24.66 -7.65 0.02
N GLU A 7 -25.22 -6.65 -0.66
CA GLU A 7 -25.18 -6.51 -2.12
C GLU A 7 -23.77 -6.34 -2.67
N TYR A 8 -22.81 -5.82 -1.87
CA TYR A 8 -21.46 -5.54 -2.36
C TYR A 8 -20.50 -6.73 -2.30
N ILE A 9 -20.68 -7.68 -1.39
CA ILE A 9 -19.98 -8.97 -1.48
C ILE A 9 -20.35 -9.72 -2.78
N ALA A 10 -21.49 -9.34 -3.37
CA ALA A 10 -21.97 -9.86 -4.65
C ALA A 10 -21.47 -9.07 -5.87
N ASP A 11 -20.80 -7.92 -5.71
CA ASP A 11 -20.30 -7.13 -6.84
C ASP A 11 -19.32 -7.97 -7.69
N ASN A 12 -19.68 -8.15 -8.93
CA ASN A 12 -18.89 -8.94 -9.87
C ASN A 12 -17.50 -8.32 -10.12
N ASN A 13 -17.36 -7.00 -10.03
CA ASN A 13 -16.08 -6.33 -10.18
C ASN A 13 -15.17 -6.61 -8.98
N TYR A 14 -15.68 -6.55 -7.76
CA TYR A 14 -14.95 -6.93 -6.56
C TYR A 14 -14.46 -8.38 -6.64
N LYS A 15 -15.35 -9.33 -6.99
CA LYS A 15 -14.99 -10.75 -7.16
C LYS A 15 -13.93 -10.94 -8.26
N ARG A 16 -14.07 -10.23 -9.38
CA ARG A 16 -13.10 -10.25 -10.48
C ARG A 16 -11.71 -9.79 -10.01
N VAL A 17 -11.65 -8.70 -9.25
CA VAL A 17 -10.38 -8.17 -8.71
C VAL A 17 -9.77 -9.17 -7.73
N LEU A 18 -10.55 -9.72 -6.80
CA LEU A 18 -10.07 -10.76 -5.87
C LEU A 18 -9.52 -11.98 -6.58
N ASN A 19 -10.18 -12.46 -7.63
CA ASN A 19 -9.68 -13.60 -8.41
C ASN A 19 -8.35 -13.27 -9.11
N LYS A 20 -8.19 -12.07 -9.66
CA LYS A 20 -6.91 -11.62 -10.22
C LYS A 20 -5.80 -11.62 -9.16
N ILE A 21 -6.08 -11.11 -7.96
CA ILE A 21 -5.12 -11.12 -6.84
C ILE A 21 -4.75 -12.55 -6.47
N LYS A 22 -5.72 -13.43 -6.30
CA LYS A 22 -5.51 -14.84 -5.96
C LYS A 22 -4.60 -15.54 -6.97
N ASN A 23 -4.87 -15.39 -8.26
CA ASN A 23 -4.05 -15.99 -9.32
C ASN A 23 -2.60 -15.48 -9.28
N LYS A 24 -2.40 -14.20 -9.00
CA LYS A 24 -1.05 -13.62 -8.85
C LYS A 24 -0.34 -14.12 -7.59
N LEU A 25 -1.05 -14.31 -6.47
CA LEU A 25 -0.47 -14.87 -5.26
C LEU A 25 0.00 -16.32 -5.47
N THR A 26 -0.78 -17.13 -6.16
CA THR A 26 -0.37 -18.51 -6.51
C THR A 26 0.90 -18.53 -7.36
N PHE A 27 1.00 -17.61 -8.34
CA PHE A 27 2.19 -17.49 -9.17
C PHE A 27 3.45 -17.12 -8.37
N ILE A 28 3.32 -16.27 -7.36
CA ILE A 28 4.46 -15.78 -6.58
C ILE A 28 4.88 -16.76 -5.49
N GLU A 29 3.97 -17.59 -4.99
CA GLU A 29 4.22 -18.53 -3.91
C GLU A 29 5.45 -19.43 -4.19
N ASP A 30 5.56 -19.96 -5.40
CA ASP A 30 6.70 -20.79 -5.79
C ASP A 30 8.02 -20.01 -5.85
N LYS A 31 7.97 -18.74 -6.20
CA LYS A 31 9.17 -17.88 -6.24
C LYS A 31 9.67 -17.50 -4.84
N PHE A 32 8.77 -17.42 -3.85
CA PHE A 32 9.13 -17.08 -2.48
C PHE A 32 9.57 -18.27 -1.64
N LYS A 33 9.23 -19.51 -2.03
CA LYS A 33 9.62 -20.72 -1.26
C LYS A 33 11.13 -20.84 -1.01
N ASN A 34 11.94 -20.31 -1.89
CA ASN A 34 13.40 -20.42 -1.84
C ASN A 34 14.11 -19.08 -1.54
N LEU A 35 13.37 -18.04 -1.21
CA LEU A 35 13.94 -16.77 -0.83
C LEU A 35 14.23 -16.77 0.67
N GLU A 36 15.50 -16.58 1.02
CA GLU A 36 15.83 -16.10 2.37
C GLU A 36 15.32 -14.67 2.47
N ILE A 37 14.15 -14.54 3.09
CA ILE A 37 13.47 -13.29 3.26
C ILE A 37 14.07 -12.61 4.48
N PHE A 38 14.65 -11.42 4.26
CA PHE A 38 15.12 -10.48 5.27
C PHE A 38 16.35 -10.93 6.08
N SER A 39 17.51 -10.48 5.63
CA SER A 39 18.79 -10.71 6.32
C SER A 39 18.90 -9.92 7.62
N GLU A 40 18.24 -8.77 7.72
CA GLU A 40 18.33 -7.86 8.87
C GLU A 40 16.97 -7.24 9.16
N LEU A 41 16.64 -7.12 10.45
CA LEU A 41 15.44 -6.44 10.92
C LEU A 41 15.86 -5.12 11.56
N THR A 42 15.11 -4.07 11.28
CA THR A 42 15.26 -2.76 11.91
C THR A 42 13.98 -2.36 12.61
N PHE A 43 14.06 -1.41 13.53
CA PHE A 43 12.86 -0.85 14.12
C PHE A 43 12.06 -0.10 13.04
N SER A 44 10.78 -0.44 12.92
CA SER A 44 9.85 0.13 11.96
C SER A 44 8.62 0.66 12.65
N HIS A 45 8.11 1.77 12.13
CA HIS A 45 6.77 2.26 12.47
C HIS A 45 5.66 1.34 11.92
N ALA A 46 5.94 0.54 10.91
CA ALA A 46 5.07 -0.36 10.16
C ALA A 46 3.98 0.30 9.31
N ASP A 47 3.41 1.45 9.70
CA ASP A 47 2.49 2.27 8.89
C ASP A 47 3.13 3.63 8.57
N THR A 48 4.17 3.59 7.75
CA THR A 48 5.01 4.76 7.44
C THR A 48 4.29 5.69 6.45
N CYS A 49 3.41 6.54 6.97
CA CYS A 49 2.76 7.58 6.18
C CYS A 49 2.87 8.96 6.85
N ILE A 50 2.79 10.01 6.02
CA ILE A 50 2.93 11.41 6.49
C ILE A 50 1.88 11.79 7.53
N GLN A 51 0.70 11.18 7.48
CA GLN A 51 -0.39 11.48 8.42
C GLN A 51 -0.10 10.96 9.83
N ASN A 52 0.81 10.01 9.96
CA ASN A 52 1.27 9.48 11.24
C ASN A 52 2.46 10.29 11.79
N SER A 53 2.60 11.55 11.35
CA SER A 53 3.61 12.47 11.87
C SER A 53 3.00 13.82 12.22
N ILE A 54 3.50 14.42 13.29
CA ILE A 54 3.11 15.75 13.75
C ILE A 54 4.37 16.63 13.79
N VAL A 55 4.29 17.81 13.21
CA VAL A 55 5.37 18.80 13.29
C VAL A 55 4.94 19.94 14.21
N ASN A 56 5.70 20.21 15.27
CA ASN A 56 5.41 21.30 16.18
C ASN A 56 5.91 22.67 15.65
N LYS A 57 5.54 23.74 16.34
CA LYS A 57 5.96 25.12 15.98
C LYS A 57 7.49 25.32 15.93
N LYS A 58 8.26 24.47 16.62
CA LYS A 58 9.74 24.48 16.63
C LYS A 58 10.33 23.58 15.52
N ARG A 59 9.51 23.11 14.57
CA ARG A 59 9.89 22.21 13.47
C ARG A 59 10.43 20.85 13.93
N LYS A 60 10.11 20.42 15.15
CA LYS A 60 10.39 19.04 15.59
C LYS A 60 9.27 18.13 15.13
N SER A 61 9.65 17.01 14.51
CA SER A 61 8.72 15.97 14.06
C SER A 61 8.56 14.92 15.16
N PHE A 62 7.35 14.43 15.32
CA PHE A 62 6.97 13.34 16.19
C PHE A 62 6.21 12.32 15.38
N ILE A 63 6.54 11.06 15.54
CA ILE A 63 5.80 9.96 14.95
C ILE A 63 4.72 9.54 15.94
N ILE A 64 3.51 9.34 15.45
CA ILE A 64 2.33 8.90 16.20
C ILE A 64 1.80 7.60 15.61
N ASP A 65 0.81 6.98 16.28
CA ASP A 65 0.18 5.75 15.82
C ASP A 65 1.16 4.56 15.75
N LEU A 66 1.80 4.31 16.92
CA LEU A 66 2.84 3.29 17.06
C LEU A 66 2.28 1.88 17.37
N GLU A 67 0.98 1.64 17.18
CA GLU A 67 0.34 0.38 17.57
C GLU A 67 0.90 -0.86 16.84
N TYR A 68 1.45 -0.66 15.65
CA TYR A 68 2.10 -1.70 14.85
C TYR A 68 3.63 -1.63 14.85
N ALA A 69 4.21 -0.69 15.60
CA ALA A 69 5.66 -0.49 15.61
C ALA A 69 6.39 -1.72 16.17
N GLY A 70 7.48 -2.10 15.53
CA GLY A 70 8.26 -3.28 15.91
C GLY A 70 9.45 -3.52 15.00
N LEU A 71 10.04 -4.72 15.11
CA LEU A 71 11.10 -5.14 14.19
C LEU A 71 10.48 -5.57 12.85
N ASP A 72 10.96 -4.99 11.79
CA ASP A 72 10.48 -5.27 10.43
C ASP A 72 11.62 -5.09 9.41
N SER A 73 11.39 -5.52 8.19
CA SER A 73 12.38 -5.43 7.12
C SER A 73 12.54 -4.01 6.57
N PRO A 74 13.78 -3.51 6.39
CA PRO A 74 14.03 -2.22 5.73
C PRO A 74 13.43 -2.16 4.32
N ILE A 75 13.47 -3.26 3.56
CA ILE A 75 12.91 -3.30 2.20
C ILE A 75 11.40 -3.15 2.22
N LYS A 76 10.70 -3.73 3.20
CA LYS A 76 9.27 -3.53 3.39
C LYS A 76 8.97 -2.06 3.72
N GLN A 77 9.71 -1.46 4.65
CA GLN A 77 9.53 -0.04 5.01
C GLN A 77 9.70 0.86 3.79
N TYR A 78 10.74 0.62 3.00
CA TYR A 78 11.00 1.38 1.78
C TYR A 78 9.86 1.27 0.77
N ILE A 79 9.40 0.04 0.49
CA ILE A 79 8.33 -0.18 -0.46
C ILE A 79 7.02 0.40 0.04
N ASP A 80 6.63 0.13 1.30
CA ASP A 80 5.42 0.71 1.89
C ASP A 80 5.45 2.24 1.83
N TYR A 81 6.61 2.87 2.11
CA TYR A 81 6.77 4.31 1.94
C TYR A 81 6.50 4.78 0.51
N LEU A 82 7.05 4.08 -0.50
CA LEU A 82 6.90 4.45 -1.91
C LEU A 82 5.48 4.31 -2.43
N ILE A 83 4.77 3.24 -2.01
CA ILE A 83 3.48 2.88 -2.60
C ILE A 83 2.29 3.27 -1.73
N HIS A 84 2.53 3.77 -0.51
CA HIS A 84 1.46 4.18 0.39
C HIS A 84 0.62 5.31 -0.22
N PRO A 85 -0.71 5.18 -0.33
CA PRO A 85 -1.54 6.15 -1.04
C PRO A 85 -1.52 7.55 -0.44
N ARG A 86 -1.17 7.69 0.85
CA ARG A 86 -1.08 8.97 1.56
C ARG A 86 0.28 9.67 1.47
N ASN A 87 1.31 9.01 0.92
CA ASN A 87 2.66 9.57 0.79
C ASN A 87 2.91 10.28 -0.54
N GLN A 88 1.92 10.38 -1.38
CA GLN A 88 2.08 10.87 -2.76
C GLN A 88 2.42 12.36 -2.85
N SER A 89 1.98 13.15 -1.86
CA SER A 89 2.36 14.57 -1.76
C SER A 89 3.85 14.79 -1.49
N LEU A 90 4.59 13.72 -1.12
CA LEU A 90 6.03 13.75 -0.83
C LEU A 90 6.91 13.39 -2.04
N LEU A 91 6.37 13.41 -3.25
CA LEU A 91 7.09 13.01 -4.46
C LEU A 91 8.43 13.74 -4.64
N THR A 92 8.49 15.00 -4.26
CA THR A 92 9.73 15.81 -4.33
C THR A 92 10.80 15.38 -3.33
N GLN A 93 10.45 14.62 -2.30
CA GLN A 93 11.39 14.12 -1.28
C GLN A 93 11.72 12.64 -1.48
N ARG A 94 11.11 11.98 -2.47
CA ARG A 94 11.33 10.54 -2.73
C ARG A 94 12.78 10.19 -2.97
N ASP A 95 13.52 11.03 -3.68
CA ASP A 95 14.91 10.72 -4.01
C ASP A 95 15.78 10.69 -2.77
N ILE A 96 15.62 11.65 -1.86
CA ILE A 96 16.36 11.70 -0.58
C ILE A 96 16.09 10.44 0.25
N TRP A 97 14.82 10.06 0.42
CA TRP A 97 14.44 8.87 1.17
C TRP A 97 14.89 7.59 0.47
N SER A 98 14.76 7.54 -0.87
CA SER A 98 15.24 6.39 -1.65
C SER A 98 16.73 6.19 -1.50
N ASP A 99 17.50 7.25 -1.59
CA ASP A 99 18.96 7.17 -1.43
C ASP A 99 19.36 6.70 -0.03
N PHE A 100 18.68 7.19 1.01
CA PHE A 100 18.89 6.73 2.38
C PHE A 100 18.60 5.24 2.53
N PHE A 101 17.42 4.78 2.13
CA PHE A 101 17.05 3.37 2.25
C PHE A 101 17.96 2.45 1.44
N LEU A 102 18.24 2.82 0.17
CA LEU A 102 18.98 1.96 -0.74
C LEU A 102 20.46 1.89 -0.42
N ASN A 103 21.04 2.93 0.15
CA ASN A 103 22.47 2.98 0.43
C ASN A 103 22.82 2.61 1.88
N GLU A 104 21.93 2.92 2.84
CA GLU A 104 22.24 2.82 4.27
C GLU A 104 21.53 1.67 4.98
N LEU A 105 20.31 1.29 4.53
CA LEU A 105 19.48 0.35 5.28
C LEU A 105 19.25 -0.99 4.57
N ILE A 106 19.20 -1.01 3.24
CA ILE A 106 18.87 -2.22 2.49
C ILE A 106 20.13 -2.93 2.06
N SER A 107 20.26 -4.21 2.40
CA SER A 107 21.40 -5.02 2.00
C SER A 107 21.49 -5.18 0.48
N LYS A 108 22.71 -5.36 -0.05
CA LYS A 108 22.89 -5.64 -1.49
C LYS A 108 22.12 -6.88 -1.95
N LYS A 109 21.99 -7.90 -1.08
CA LYS A 109 21.22 -9.11 -1.34
C LYS A 109 19.74 -8.80 -1.51
N ASP A 110 19.17 -7.97 -0.63
CA ASP A 110 17.76 -7.60 -0.71
C ASP A 110 17.47 -6.71 -1.93
N LEU A 111 18.44 -5.88 -2.35
CA LEU A 111 18.30 -5.05 -3.56
C LEU A 111 18.10 -5.89 -4.83
N THR A 112 18.70 -7.09 -4.93
CA THR A 112 18.50 -7.98 -6.08
C THR A 112 17.07 -8.46 -6.21
N ASN A 113 16.34 -8.50 -5.11
CA ASN A 113 14.94 -8.95 -5.04
C ASN A 113 13.92 -7.80 -4.93
N LEU A 114 14.37 -6.55 -5.08
CA LEU A 114 13.53 -5.37 -4.85
C LEU A 114 12.24 -5.39 -5.68
N ASN A 115 12.31 -5.78 -6.95
CA ASN A 115 11.13 -5.87 -7.81
C ASN A 115 10.16 -6.98 -7.37
N LEU A 116 10.68 -8.10 -6.87
CA LEU A 116 9.86 -9.20 -6.38
C LEU A 116 9.12 -8.80 -5.09
N PHE A 117 9.81 -8.12 -4.16
CA PHE A 117 9.17 -7.55 -2.99
C PHE A 117 8.15 -6.46 -3.36
N GLY A 118 8.50 -5.58 -4.31
CA GLY A 118 7.58 -4.58 -4.84
C GLY A 118 6.32 -5.19 -5.41
N PHE A 119 6.44 -6.29 -6.17
CA PHE A 119 5.31 -7.05 -6.65
C PHE A 119 4.43 -7.56 -5.51
N PHE A 120 5.02 -8.24 -4.51
CA PHE A 120 4.28 -8.77 -3.36
C PHE A 120 3.56 -7.69 -2.56
N PHE A 121 4.26 -6.60 -2.23
CA PHE A 121 3.66 -5.51 -1.46
C PHE A 121 2.60 -4.74 -2.26
N SER A 122 2.73 -4.64 -3.59
CA SER A 122 1.67 -4.10 -4.44
C SER A 122 0.41 -4.98 -4.40
N LEU A 123 0.54 -6.32 -4.38
CA LEU A 123 -0.59 -7.21 -4.18
C LEU A 123 -1.21 -7.05 -2.79
N LYS A 124 -0.38 -6.94 -1.74
CA LYS A 124 -0.85 -6.66 -0.38
C LYS A 124 -1.68 -5.37 -0.34
N TRP A 125 -1.18 -4.28 -0.95
CA TRP A 125 -1.90 -3.01 -1.01
C TRP A 125 -3.18 -3.09 -1.84
N SER A 126 -3.21 -3.88 -2.92
CA SER A 126 -4.45 -4.11 -3.66
C SER A 126 -5.56 -4.75 -2.79
N LEU A 127 -5.19 -5.59 -1.81
CA LEU A 127 -6.13 -6.13 -0.81
C LEU A 127 -6.51 -5.11 0.26
N ILE A 128 -5.53 -4.35 0.78
CA ILE A 128 -5.77 -3.36 1.85
C ILE A 128 -6.81 -2.32 1.41
N VAL A 129 -6.72 -1.82 0.19
CA VAL A 129 -7.67 -0.82 -0.30
C VAL A 129 -9.08 -1.41 -0.48
N LEU A 130 -9.22 -2.72 -0.65
CA LEU A 130 -10.51 -3.40 -0.71
C LEU A 130 -11.17 -3.64 0.66
N ASN A 131 -10.51 -3.31 1.77
CA ASN A 131 -11.10 -3.42 3.11
C ASN A 131 -12.38 -2.59 3.28
N GLU A 132 -12.59 -1.56 2.45
CA GLU A 132 -13.85 -0.78 2.42
C GLU A 132 -15.08 -1.63 2.03
N PHE A 133 -14.88 -2.77 1.36
CA PHE A 133 -15.94 -3.72 1.02
C PHE A 133 -16.32 -4.63 2.18
N LEU A 134 -15.57 -4.61 3.28
CA LEU A 134 -15.86 -5.40 4.47
C LEU A 134 -16.85 -4.64 5.37
N PRO A 135 -18.05 -5.18 5.64
CA PRO A 135 -19.08 -4.45 6.37
C PRO A 135 -18.63 -3.93 7.75
N ASN A 136 -17.85 -4.72 8.48
CA ASN A 136 -17.32 -4.33 9.79
C ASN A 136 -16.36 -3.12 9.68
N ILE A 137 -15.47 -3.10 8.70
CA ILE A 137 -14.54 -1.99 8.46
C ILE A 137 -15.29 -0.74 8.00
N TRP A 138 -16.23 -0.92 7.05
CA TRP A 138 -17.08 0.17 6.60
C TRP A 138 -17.82 0.83 7.76
N ASN A 139 -18.48 0.02 8.60
CA ASN A 139 -19.27 0.51 9.73
C ASN A 139 -18.42 1.33 10.71
N LEU A 140 -17.23 0.84 11.08
CA LEU A 140 -16.31 1.56 11.96
C LEU A 140 -15.92 2.92 11.36
N ARG A 141 -15.58 2.95 10.07
CA ARG A 141 -15.20 4.19 9.38
C ARG A 141 -16.38 5.15 9.20
N ALA A 142 -17.59 4.65 8.95
CA ALA A 142 -18.80 5.47 8.86
C ALA A 142 -19.22 6.03 10.23
N LEU A 143 -18.95 5.33 11.32
CA LEU A 143 -19.14 5.87 12.68
C LEU A 143 -18.16 7.01 12.96
N ALA A 144 -16.92 6.88 12.53
CA ALA A 144 -15.90 7.94 12.70
C ALA A 144 -16.15 9.16 11.79
N ASP A 145 -16.71 8.93 10.60
CA ASP A 145 -17.08 9.98 9.63
C ASP A 145 -18.43 9.66 8.97
N PRO A 146 -19.54 10.16 9.52
CA PRO A 146 -20.88 9.89 8.98
C PRO A 146 -21.11 10.41 7.55
N THR A 147 -20.30 11.38 7.07
CA THR A 147 -20.43 11.91 5.69
C THR A 147 -20.14 10.86 4.62
N ARG A 148 -19.40 9.80 5.00
CA ARG A 148 -19.07 8.67 4.12
C ARG A 148 -20.31 7.93 3.63
N ILE A 149 -21.39 7.91 4.41
CA ILE A 149 -22.64 7.19 4.08
C ILE A 149 -23.20 7.70 2.75
N ASN A 150 -23.21 9.02 2.55
CA ASN A 150 -23.73 9.65 1.33
C ASN A 150 -22.81 9.43 0.12
N ARG A 151 -21.56 9.00 0.34
CA ARG A 151 -20.55 8.78 -0.68
C ARG A 151 -20.19 7.31 -0.85
N TYR A 152 -21.01 6.41 -0.34
CA TYR A 152 -20.72 4.97 -0.28
C TYR A 152 -20.28 4.39 -1.62
N ASN A 153 -21.11 4.56 -2.66
CA ASN A 153 -20.82 4.03 -3.99
C ASN A 153 -19.55 4.63 -4.61
N ASP A 154 -19.33 5.92 -4.44
CA ASP A 154 -18.16 6.61 -4.97
C ASP A 154 -16.88 6.10 -4.30
N ILE A 155 -16.91 5.94 -2.97
CA ILE A 155 -15.80 5.41 -2.21
C ILE A 155 -15.46 3.99 -2.68
N LEU A 156 -16.44 3.10 -2.79
CA LEU A 156 -16.18 1.73 -3.24
C LEU A 156 -15.64 1.66 -4.66
N LYS A 157 -16.19 2.47 -5.57
CA LYS A 157 -15.69 2.58 -6.95
C LYS A 157 -14.23 3.06 -6.99
N ASP A 158 -13.89 4.06 -6.18
CA ASP A 158 -12.53 4.56 -6.07
C ASP A 158 -11.57 3.50 -5.51
N GLN A 159 -12.01 2.72 -4.51
CA GLN A 159 -11.18 1.65 -3.95
C GLN A 159 -10.96 0.49 -4.94
N LEU A 160 -11.98 0.13 -5.74
CA LEU A 160 -11.79 -0.83 -6.83
C LEU A 160 -10.75 -0.33 -7.83
N LYS A 161 -10.88 0.91 -8.27
CA LYS A 161 -9.91 1.52 -9.19
C LYS A 161 -8.49 1.51 -8.62
N LYS A 162 -8.32 1.90 -7.35
CA LYS A 162 -7.02 1.84 -6.65
C LYS A 162 -6.47 0.43 -6.62
N SER A 163 -7.29 -0.56 -6.30
CA SER A 163 -6.87 -1.97 -6.28
C SER A 163 -6.40 -2.44 -7.65
N GLU A 164 -7.12 -2.12 -8.73
CA GLU A 164 -6.70 -2.45 -10.10
C GLU A 164 -5.35 -1.80 -10.46
N LEU A 165 -5.12 -0.57 -10.03
CA LEU A 165 -3.85 0.13 -10.27
C LEU A 165 -2.67 -0.53 -9.55
N TYR A 166 -2.85 -0.99 -8.31
CA TYR A 166 -1.83 -1.79 -7.62
C TYR A 166 -1.58 -3.13 -8.32
N LEU A 167 -2.62 -3.76 -8.88
CA LEU A 167 -2.48 -4.97 -9.69
C LEU A 167 -1.68 -4.72 -10.99
N GLU A 168 -1.93 -3.62 -11.66
CA GLU A 168 -1.16 -3.21 -12.85
C GLU A 168 0.31 -2.92 -12.49
N ALA A 169 0.54 -2.19 -11.39
CA ALA A 169 1.89 -1.95 -10.89
C ALA A 169 2.62 -3.25 -10.57
N SER A 170 1.96 -4.20 -9.90
CA SER A 170 2.54 -5.52 -9.63
C SER A 170 2.92 -6.26 -10.93
N GLN A 171 2.10 -6.19 -11.98
CA GLN A 171 2.40 -6.83 -13.26
C GLN A 171 3.65 -6.23 -13.92
N LYS A 172 3.75 -4.90 -13.95
CA LYS A 172 4.90 -4.20 -14.52
C LYS A 172 6.21 -4.53 -13.80
N LEU A 173 6.16 -4.78 -12.48
CA LEU A 173 7.34 -5.16 -11.70
C LEU A 173 7.89 -6.54 -12.07
N ILE A 174 7.03 -7.48 -12.46
CA ILE A 174 7.47 -8.79 -12.97
C ILE A 174 8.04 -8.68 -14.39
N GLU A 175 7.49 -7.80 -15.21
CA GLU A 175 7.87 -7.59 -16.60
C GLU A 175 9.15 -6.73 -16.76
N HIS A 176 9.99 -6.64 -15.72
CA HIS A 176 11.31 -5.98 -15.70
C HIS A 176 11.29 -4.44 -15.61
N ALA A 177 10.18 -3.82 -15.24
CA ALA A 177 10.19 -2.40 -14.95
C ALA A 177 10.82 -2.14 -13.56
N ASN A 178 11.57 -1.05 -13.43
CA ASN A 178 12.16 -0.65 -12.16
C ASN A 178 11.05 -0.14 -11.21
N LEU A 179 11.11 -0.55 -9.93
CA LEU A 179 10.19 -0.12 -8.88
C LEU A 179 10.07 1.41 -8.81
N LYS A 180 11.19 2.14 -8.84
CA LYS A 180 11.21 3.60 -8.85
C LYS A 180 10.43 4.19 -10.04
N ASP A 181 10.60 3.63 -11.24
CA ASP A 181 9.98 4.14 -12.46
C ASP A 181 8.48 3.92 -12.49
N ILE A 182 8.01 2.80 -11.94
CA ILE A 182 6.58 2.48 -11.90
C ILE A 182 5.86 3.46 -10.98
N PHE A 183 6.40 3.70 -9.80
CA PHE A 183 5.74 4.54 -8.81
C PHE A 183 6.04 6.04 -8.95
N SER A 184 7.08 6.44 -9.69
CA SER A 184 7.32 7.83 -10.06
C SER A 184 6.42 8.29 -11.21
N LYS A 185 6.15 7.43 -12.17
CA LYS A 185 5.24 7.70 -13.29
C LYS A 185 3.76 7.58 -12.91
N SER A 186 3.47 6.97 -11.78
CA SER A 186 2.11 6.78 -11.28
C SER A 186 1.49 8.03 -10.65
N GLU A 187 2.09 9.23 -10.83
CA GLU A 187 1.47 10.51 -10.46
C GLU A 187 0.01 10.65 -10.95
N ARG A 188 -0.31 10.05 -12.09
CA ARG A 188 -1.68 10.02 -12.62
C ARG A 188 -2.57 8.95 -11.98
N ILE A 189 -1.98 7.98 -11.29
CA ILE A 189 -2.69 6.79 -10.82
C ILE A 189 -3.44 7.10 -9.52
N PHE A 190 -2.86 7.94 -8.69
CA PHE A 190 -3.39 8.19 -7.36
C PHE A 190 -3.94 9.62 -7.19
N LEU A 191 -3.66 10.54 -8.11
CA LEU A 191 -4.08 11.94 -8.06
C LEU A 191 -5.52 12.21 -8.55
N SER A 192 -6.37 11.20 -8.75
CA SER A 192 -7.78 11.47 -8.93
C SER A 192 -8.34 12.02 -7.63
N LYS A 193 -8.55 13.33 -7.65
CA LYS A 193 -9.22 14.15 -6.66
C LYS A 193 -10.25 13.39 -5.83
N SER A 194 -10.00 13.21 -4.55
CA SER A 194 -11.04 12.98 -3.56
C SER A 194 -10.45 13.11 -2.16
N TYR A 195 -10.36 14.35 -1.71
CA TYR A 195 -10.45 14.68 -0.29
C TYR A 195 -11.55 15.72 -0.13
#